data_f9c4155e1f1e7bfe1fe08bd02769b374
#
_entry.id   f9c4155e1f1e7bfe1fe08bd02769b374
#
_cell.length_a   1.000
_cell.length_b   1.000
_cell.length_c   1.000
_cell.angle_alpha   90.00
_cell.angle_beta   90.00
_cell.angle_gamma   90.00
#
_symmetry.space_group_name_H-M   'P 1'
#
loop_
_entity.id
_entity.type
_entity.pdbx_description
1 polymer ?
#
loop_
_entity_poly.entity_id
_entity_poly.type
_entity_poly.pdbx_seq_one_letter_code
_entity_poly.pdbx_strand_id
1 'polypeptide(L)'
;MKKYSLITFLLIWVATHCANAQEKILQFVTGQEINVGTLSEDDEASAYRFVFHNSSKRSIKLTKVTTTCGCTAAQFTQKELNPGEKGEIVLTYHPDGHPGKLYTRAFVYTDQSSSTPVAELVLTGIVTPSKKQWRNFPYKMGDLRLRRKVVHFTEAGPEGIAAERLTCINSGNNPLTVTMKILLPDYVTVTVEPEVIPAGMEANIFIKVNKHLIPQGLKYPLKFPVILEGISSTPSERTVTVSIENGF
;
A
#
# COMPACT_ATOMS: atom_id res chain seq x y z
N MET A 1 -10.53 67.76 15.98
CA MET A 1 -11.00 66.38 15.88
C MET A 1 -10.37 65.54 14.74
N LYS A 2 -9.61 66.09 13.78
CA LYS A 2 -9.00 65.33 12.64
C LYS A 2 -7.61 64.72 12.93
N LYS A 3 -6.90 65.12 13.99
CA LYS A 3 -5.54 64.63 14.29
C LYS A 3 -5.52 63.27 14.99
N TYR A 4 -6.55 62.90 15.73
CA TYR A 4 -6.59 61.60 16.45
C TYR A 4 -7.00 60.44 15.54
N SER A 5 -7.69 60.70 14.44
CA SER A 5 -8.08 59.69 13.50
C SER A 5 -6.93 59.08 12.70
N LEU A 6 -5.88 59.87 12.46
CA LEU A 6 -4.68 59.38 11.73
C LEU A 6 -3.79 58.49 12.59
N ILE A 7 -3.66 58.81 13.89
CA ILE A 7 -2.85 58.03 14.83
C ILE A 7 -3.50 56.67 15.15
N THR A 8 -4.83 56.65 15.27
CA THR A 8 -5.59 55.40 15.46
C THR A 8 -5.50 54.46 14.25
N PHE A 9 -5.51 55.01 13.05
CA PHE A 9 -5.37 54.21 11.81
C PHE A 9 -3.96 53.66 11.66
N LEU A 10 -2.94 54.40 12.06
CA LEU A 10 -1.52 53.95 12.03
C LEU A 10 -1.26 52.83 13.05
N LEU A 11 -1.86 52.92 14.27
CA LEU A 11 -1.73 51.86 15.27
C LEU A 11 -2.44 50.57 14.91
N ILE A 12 -3.58 50.64 14.22
CA ILE A 12 -4.28 49.44 13.70
C ILE A 12 -3.49 48.80 12.58
N TRP A 13 -2.81 49.54 11.72
CA TRP A 13 -2.02 49.02 10.60
C TRP A 13 -0.75 48.28 11.07
N VAL A 14 -0.14 48.70 12.17
CA VAL A 14 1.04 48.03 12.77
C VAL A 14 0.64 46.72 13.50
N ALA A 15 -0.58 46.63 14.04
CA ALA A 15 -1.02 45.44 14.76
C ALA A 15 -1.35 44.23 13.83
N THR A 16 -1.61 44.47 12.54
CA THR A 16 -1.97 43.38 11.58
C THR A 16 -0.77 42.68 10.96
N HIS A 17 0.48 43.09 11.25
CA HIS A 17 1.70 42.54 10.69
C HIS A 17 2.46 41.61 11.66
N CYS A 18 1.89 41.22 12.78
CA CYS A 18 2.35 40.06 13.53
C CYS A 18 1.90 38.78 12.84
N ALA A 19 2.33 38.57 11.57
CA ALA A 19 2.29 37.24 10.97
C ALA A 19 3.10 36.33 11.89
N ASN A 20 2.43 35.37 12.52
CA ASN A 20 3.09 34.29 13.24
C ASN A 20 4.03 33.60 12.24
N ALA A 21 5.28 34.00 12.21
CA ALA A 21 6.35 33.23 11.59
C ALA A 21 6.49 31.98 12.45
N GLN A 22 5.77 30.94 12.09
CA GLN A 22 5.88 29.63 12.73
C GLN A 22 7.36 29.22 12.63
N GLU A 23 8.04 29.16 13.78
CA GLU A 23 9.47 28.85 13.82
C GLU A 23 9.66 27.49 13.14
N LYS A 24 10.36 27.48 11.98
CA LYS A 24 10.63 26.24 11.27
C LYS A 24 11.58 25.40 12.12
N ILE A 25 11.08 24.32 12.68
CA ILE A 25 11.86 23.40 13.54
C ILE A 25 12.90 22.64 12.70
N LEU A 26 12.57 22.31 11.46
CA LEU A 26 13.44 21.60 10.52
C LEU A 26 13.74 22.48 9.30
N GLN A 27 15.02 22.66 9.00
CA GLN A 27 15.48 23.33 7.79
C GLN A 27 16.07 22.31 6.84
N PHE A 28 15.38 22.02 5.72
CA PHE A 28 15.84 21.06 4.73
C PHE A 28 16.89 21.67 3.80
N VAL A 29 17.99 20.92 3.59
CA VAL A 29 19.10 21.31 2.73
C VAL A 29 18.75 21.06 1.25
N THR A 30 18.09 19.94 0.99
CA THR A 30 17.72 19.49 -0.38
C THR A 30 16.32 19.93 -0.79
N GLY A 31 15.66 20.77 0.01
CA GLY A 31 14.22 21.06 -0.16
C GLY A 31 13.34 19.96 0.43
N GLN A 32 12.03 20.17 0.32
CA GLN A 32 11.00 19.27 0.84
C GLN A 32 10.27 18.49 -0.27
N GLU A 33 10.63 18.73 -1.52
CA GLU A 33 10.08 18.03 -2.68
C GLU A 33 11.22 17.46 -3.53
N ILE A 34 11.07 16.20 -3.94
CA ILE A 34 11.95 15.54 -4.90
C ILE A 34 11.09 15.06 -6.07
N ASN A 35 11.46 15.53 -7.26
CA ASN A 35 10.93 14.97 -8.50
C ASN A 35 11.81 13.77 -8.88
N VAL A 36 11.24 12.57 -8.86
CA VAL A 36 11.95 11.32 -9.17
C VAL A 36 12.07 11.07 -10.68
N GLY A 37 11.46 11.95 -11.50
CA GLY A 37 11.43 11.79 -12.95
C GLY A 37 10.43 10.71 -13.38
N THR A 38 10.86 9.90 -14.35
CA THR A 38 10.05 8.77 -14.86
C THR A 38 10.64 7.45 -14.39
N LEU A 39 9.83 6.68 -13.71
CA LEU A 39 10.10 5.31 -13.27
C LEU A 39 9.28 4.32 -14.11
N SER A 40 9.66 3.05 -14.06
CA SER A 40 8.84 1.94 -14.56
C SER A 40 8.26 1.17 -13.37
N GLU A 41 7.06 0.59 -13.53
CA GLU A 41 6.57 -0.40 -12.57
C GLU A 41 7.53 -1.59 -12.41
N ASP A 42 8.43 -1.82 -13.38
CA ASP A 42 9.40 -2.89 -13.38
C ASP A 42 10.69 -2.55 -12.63
N ASP A 43 10.84 -1.29 -12.20
CA ASP A 43 12.01 -0.85 -11.46
C ASP A 43 11.97 -1.36 -10.02
N GLU A 44 13.15 -1.56 -9.44
CA GLU A 44 13.30 -1.85 -8.02
C GLU A 44 12.95 -0.63 -7.16
N ALA A 45 12.69 -0.88 -5.88
CA ALA A 45 12.44 0.18 -4.92
C ALA A 45 13.64 1.15 -4.85
N SER A 46 13.35 2.44 -4.85
CA SER A 46 14.36 3.49 -4.82
C SER A 46 14.24 4.36 -3.59
N ALA A 47 15.39 4.71 -3.00
CA ALA A 47 15.49 5.49 -1.77
C ALA A 47 15.81 6.97 -2.07
N TYR A 48 15.00 7.86 -1.54
CA TYR A 48 15.13 9.32 -1.68
C TYR A 48 15.42 9.95 -0.34
N ARG A 49 16.54 10.69 -0.25
CA ARG A 49 17.07 11.25 1.01
C ARG A 49 16.74 12.73 1.16
N PHE A 50 16.18 13.08 2.30
CA PHE A 50 15.92 14.43 2.73
C PHE A 50 16.82 14.74 3.93
N VAL A 51 17.83 15.57 3.71
CA VAL A 51 18.75 16.02 4.76
C VAL A 51 18.25 17.33 5.33
N PHE A 52 18.22 17.45 6.63
CA PHE A 52 17.77 18.64 7.34
C PHE A 52 18.69 18.98 8.51
N HIS A 53 18.57 20.19 9.03
CA HIS A 53 19.14 20.65 10.29
C HIS A 53 18.02 20.94 11.29
N ASN A 54 18.30 20.69 12.56
CA ASN A 54 17.49 21.24 13.63
C ASN A 54 17.71 22.76 13.68
N SER A 55 16.74 23.54 13.19
CA SER A 55 16.80 25.01 13.21
C SER A 55 16.18 25.64 14.45
N SER A 56 15.63 24.80 15.34
CA SER A 56 15.10 25.26 16.62
C SER A 56 16.22 25.57 17.64
N LYS A 57 15.86 26.25 18.74
CA LYS A 57 16.77 26.55 19.83
C LYS A 57 16.92 25.44 20.88
N ARG A 58 16.20 24.29 20.65
CA ARG A 58 16.17 23.17 21.59
C ARG A 58 16.56 21.88 20.87
N SER A 59 17.03 20.90 21.62
CA SER A 59 17.14 19.53 21.09
C SER A 59 15.78 19.00 20.69
N ILE A 60 15.72 18.23 19.61
CA ILE A 60 14.53 17.59 19.08
C ILE A 60 14.78 16.12 18.79
N LYS A 61 13.73 15.31 18.87
CA LYS A 61 13.74 13.93 18.42
C LYS A 61 12.61 13.72 17.43
N LEU A 62 12.92 13.14 16.28
CA LEU A 62 11.87 12.67 15.37
C LEU A 62 11.15 11.48 16.03
N THR A 63 9.83 11.56 16.12
CA THR A 63 9.00 10.52 16.77
C THR A 63 8.29 9.65 15.77
N LYS A 64 7.90 10.22 14.62
CA LYS A 64 7.12 9.53 13.61
C LYS A 64 7.27 10.20 12.25
N VAL A 65 7.26 9.38 11.21
CA VAL A 65 7.06 9.82 9.82
C VAL A 65 5.96 8.94 9.22
N THR A 66 4.85 9.55 8.78
CA THR A 66 3.73 8.84 8.16
C THR A 66 3.63 9.18 6.69
N THR A 67 3.32 8.21 5.85
CA THR A 67 3.17 8.38 4.41
C THR A 67 1.71 8.26 3.98
N THR A 68 1.32 8.94 2.90
CA THR A 68 -0.05 8.88 2.35
C THR A 68 -0.30 7.65 1.47
N CYS A 69 0.74 6.88 1.16
CA CYS A 69 0.67 5.67 0.33
C CYS A 69 1.44 4.54 1.00
N GLY A 70 0.85 3.33 1.02
CA GLY A 70 1.54 2.11 1.43
C GLY A 70 2.71 1.71 0.51
N CYS A 71 2.80 2.34 -0.67
CA CYS A 71 3.91 2.20 -1.62
C CYS A 71 5.19 2.91 -1.20
N THR A 72 5.17 3.64 -0.09
CA THR A 72 6.31 4.42 0.40
C THR A 72 6.60 4.08 1.85
N ALA A 73 7.78 3.54 2.12
CA ALA A 73 8.30 3.32 3.47
C ALA A 73 9.17 4.50 3.90
N ALA A 74 9.14 4.86 5.19
CA ALA A 74 9.94 5.93 5.74
C ALA A 74 10.90 5.40 6.82
N GLN A 75 12.16 5.80 6.72
CA GLN A 75 13.19 5.65 7.75
C GLN A 75 13.72 7.03 8.12
N PHE A 76 14.11 7.23 9.37
CA PHE A 76 14.58 8.53 9.83
C PHE A 76 15.56 8.42 10.99
N THR A 77 16.31 9.50 11.23
CA THR A 77 17.26 9.61 12.34
C THR A 77 16.56 9.43 13.68
N GLN A 78 16.94 8.39 14.44
CA GLN A 78 16.31 8.00 15.71
C GLN A 78 16.91 8.72 16.94
N LYS A 79 18.12 9.29 16.79
CA LYS A 79 18.79 10.01 17.89
C LYS A 79 18.19 11.38 18.12
N GLU A 80 18.42 11.92 19.30
CA GLU A 80 18.17 13.33 19.61
C GLU A 80 19.15 14.21 18.83
N LEU A 81 18.66 15.33 18.30
CA LEU A 81 19.43 16.28 17.50
C LEU A 81 19.49 17.62 18.21
N ASN A 82 20.69 18.04 18.56
CA ASN A 82 20.94 19.37 19.13
C ASN A 82 20.69 20.48 18.10
N PRO A 83 20.52 21.75 18.54
CA PRO A 83 20.42 22.89 17.63
C PRO A 83 21.56 22.92 16.61
N GLY A 84 21.23 23.06 15.34
CA GLY A 84 22.16 23.04 14.23
C GLY A 84 22.61 21.63 13.78
N GLU A 85 22.31 20.57 14.52
CA GLU A 85 22.71 19.21 14.16
C GLU A 85 21.92 18.67 12.96
N LYS A 86 22.60 17.86 12.12
CA LYS A 86 22.00 17.24 10.91
C LYS A 86 21.27 15.95 11.24
N GLY A 87 20.11 15.79 10.58
CA GLY A 87 19.38 14.55 10.49
C GLY A 87 19.00 14.22 9.06
N GLU A 88 18.53 13.01 8.83
CA GLU A 88 18.00 12.58 7.54
C GLU A 88 16.68 11.81 7.67
N ILE A 89 15.87 11.92 6.63
CA ILE A 89 14.69 11.10 6.40
C ILE A 89 14.87 10.46 5.04
N VAL A 90 14.67 9.15 4.96
CA VAL A 90 14.78 8.38 3.73
C VAL A 90 13.39 7.84 3.41
N LEU A 91 12.86 8.22 2.24
CA LEU A 91 11.63 7.67 1.71
C LEU A 91 11.98 6.64 0.65
N THR A 92 11.61 5.38 0.87
CA THR A 92 11.79 4.29 -0.11
C THR A 92 10.47 4.08 -0.83
N TYR A 93 10.46 4.38 -2.14
CA TYR A 93 9.28 4.23 -2.99
C TYR A 93 9.35 2.93 -3.79
N HIS A 94 8.24 2.20 -3.80
CA HIS A 94 8.02 0.95 -4.53
C HIS A 94 7.07 1.23 -5.71
N PRO A 95 7.55 1.25 -6.97
CA PRO A 95 6.72 1.59 -8.12
C PRO A 95 5.76 0.48 -8.55
N ASP A 96 5.98 -0.75 -8.08
CA ASP A 96 5.19 -1.92 -8.42
C ASP A 96 3.70 -1.76 -8.10
N GLY A 97 2.84 -1.95 -9.11
CA GLY A 97 1.38 -1.83 -8.98
C GLY A 97 0.85 -0.39 -8.91
N HIS A 98 1.70 0.62 -9.19
CA HIS A 98 1.34 2.04 -9.07
C HIS A 98 1.63 2.86 -10.35
N PRO A 99 1.15 2.43 -11.55
CA PRO A 99 1.37 3.19 -12.77
C PRO A 99 0.58 4.50 -12.77
N GLY A 100 1.13 5.52 -13.41
CA GLY A 100 0.52 6.83 -13.54
C GLY A 100 1.30 7.93 -12.85
N LYS A 101 0.61 9.00 -12.44
CA LYS A 101 1.23 10.14 -11.76
C LYS A 101 1.62 9.75 -10.33
N LEU A 102 2.90 9.89 -10.02
CA LEU A 102 3.40 9.77 -8.66
C LEU A 102 3.22 11.12 -7.94
N TYR A 103 2.49 11.08 -6.84
CA TYR A 103 2.38 12.16 -5.88
C TYR A 103 2.13 11.54 -4.50
N THR A 104 3.17 11.43 -3.70
CA THR A 104 3.06 10.90 -2.33
C THR A 104 3.66 11.89 -1.35
N ARG A 105 3.05 11.97 -0.17
CA ARG A 105 3.44 12.89 0.90
C ARG A 105 3.87 12.10 2.13
N ALA A 106 4.85 12.63 2.84
CA ALA A 106 5.25 12.13 4.15
C ALA A 106 5.20 13.26 5.17
N PHE A 107 4.53 13.02 6.29
CA PHE A 107 4.35 13.96 7.37
C PHE A 107 5.32 13.62 8.51
N VAL A 108 6.11 14.61 8.92
CA VAL A 108 7.18 14.47 9.91
C VAL A 108 6.72 15.02 11.24
N TYR A 109 6.89 14.25 12.31
CA TYR A 109 6.53 14.61 13.67
C TYR A 109 7.75 14.56 14.60
N THR A 110 7.74 15.41 15.62
CA THR A 110 8.79 15.48 16.64
C THR A 110 8.19 15.33 18.03
N ASP A 111 9.04 15.17 19.04
CA ASP A 111 8.67 15.20 20.45
C ASP A 111 8.05 16.54 20.88
N GLN A 112 8.38 17.63 20.18
CA GLN A 112 7.80 18.97 20.44
C GLN A 112 6.43 19.15 19.77
N SER A 113 6.07 18.31 18.77
CA SER A 113 4.79 18.35 18.06
C SER A 113 4.40 16.96 17.59
N SER A 114 3.67 16.24 18.45
CA SER A 114 3.24 14.85 18.19
C SER A 114 1.93 14.75 17.41
N SER A 115 1.08 15.77 17.44
CA SER A 115 -0.24 15.79 16.79
C SER A 115 -0.24 16.57 15.47
N THR A 116 0.61 17.59 15.34
CA THR A 116 0.72 18.40 14.14
C THR A 116 2.07 18.15 13.47
N PRO A 117 2.13 17.83 12.17
CA PRO A 117 3.40 17.63 11.48
C PRO A 117 4.21 18.94 11.45
N VAL A 118 5.49 18.83 11.72
CA VAL A 118 6.44 19.97 11.66
C VAL A 118 6.99 20.18 10.25
N ALA A 119 6.85 19.18 9.40
CA ALA A 119 7.21 19.26 7.98
C ALA A 119 6.40 18.27 7.15
N GLU A 120 6.26 18.59 5.87
CA GLU A 120 5.71 17.74 4.82
C GLU A 120 6.78 17.53 3.75
N LEU A 121 7.03 16.27 3.38
CA LEU A 121 7.93 15.90 2.30
C LEU A 121 7.10 15.32 1.15
N VAL A 122 7.51 15.61 -0.08
CA VAL A 122 6.77 15.23 -1.29
C VAL A 122 7.70 14.51 -2.26
N LEU A 123 7.23 13.38 -2.80
CA LEU A 123 7.80 12.76 -4.00
C LEU A 123 6.83 12.94 -5.16
N THR A 124 7.33 13.45 -6.28
CA THR A 124 6.58 13.63 -7.51
C THR A 124 7.27 12.94 -8.68
N GLY A 125 6.49 12.55 -9.71
CA GLY A 125 7.04 11.92 -10.91
C GLY A 125 5.98 11.22 -11.74
N ILE A 126 6.42 10.31 -12.60
CA ILE A 126 5.55 9.47 -13.42
C ILE A 126 6.05 8.03 -13.33
N VAL A 127 5.14 7.08 -13.15
CA VAL A 127 5.43 5.64 -13.25
C VAL A 127 4.79 5.10 -14.52
N THR A 128 5.62 4.61 -15.44
CA THR A 128 5.13 3.98 -16.67
C THR A 128 4.68 2.55 -16.38
N PRO A 129 3.59 2.09 -17.04
CA PRO A 129 3.13 0.71 -16.88
C PRO A 129 4.20 -0.31 -17.24
N SER A 130 4.16 -1.45 -16.57
CA SER A 130 5.03 -2.59 -16.87
C SER A 130 4.88 -3.03 -18.32
N LYS A 131 6.00 -3.32 -18.97
CA LYS A 131 6.06 -3.95 -20.29
C LYS A 131 6.09 -5.49 -20.20
N LYS A 132 6.24 -6.05 -19.00
CA LYS A 132 6.26 -7.50 -18.79
C LYS A 132 4.85 -8.04 -18.95
N GLN A 133 4.63 -8.82 -19.98
CA GLN A 133 3.40 -9.58 -20.12
C GLN A 133 3.18 -10.45 -18.87
N TRP A 134 1.97 -10.50 -18.36
CA TRP A 134 1.60 -11.32 -17.20
C TRP A 134 2.22 -10.91 -15.85
N ARG A 135 2.77 -9.71 -15.71
CA ARG A 135 3.30 -9.22 -14.43
C ARG A 135 2.32 -9.36 -13.27
N ASN A 136 1.06 -8.98 -13.52
CA ASN A 136 0.00 -9.06 -12.52
C ASN A 136 -0.51 -10.49 -12.26
N PHE A 137 -0.03 -11.46 -13.05
CA PHE A 137 -0.39 -12.87 -12.98
C PHE A 137 0.86 -13.75 -12.97
N PRO A 138 1.71 -13.66 -11.94
CA PRO A 138 3.02 -14.32 -11.92
C PRO A 138 2.93 -15.85 -11.80
N TYR A 139 1.83 -16.37 -11.27
CA TYR A 139 1.69 -17.80 -11.00
C TYR A 139 1.10 -18.52 -12.21
N LYS A 140 1.94 -19.17 -12.98
CA LYS A 140 1.56 -19.94 -14.15
C LYS A 140 1.06 -21.34 -13.76
N MET A 141 -0.07 -21.77 -14.34
CA MET A 141 -0.69 -23.09 -14.24
C MET A 141 -1.13 -23.52 -15.64
N GLY A 142 -0.22 -24.08 -16.45
CA GLY A 142 -0.53 -24.29 -17.88
C GLY A 142 -0.91 -22.98 -18.58
N ASP A 143 -2.10 -22.93 -19.15
CA ASP A 143 -2.65 -21.74 -19.82
C ASP A 143 -3.35 -20.75 -18.86
N LEU A 144 -3.67 -21.18 -17.64
CA LEU A 144 -4.16 -20.28 -16.59
C LEU A 144 -3.00 -19.61 -15.87
N ARG A 145 -3.18 -18.33 -15.53
CA ARG A 145 -2.28 -17.61 -14.63
C ARG A 145 -3.07 -16.94 -13.52
N LEU A 146 -2.53 -16.97 -12.31
CA LEU A 146 -3.15 -16.40 -11.13
C LEU A 146 -2.36 -15.19 -10.61
N ARG A 147 -3.10 -14.27 -9.97
CA ARG A 147 -2.49 -13.16 -9.24
C ARG A 147 -1.80 -13.62 -7.94
N ARG A 148 -2.33 -14.64 -7.28
CA ARG A 148 -1.80 -15.25 -6.03
C ARG A 148 -2.14 -16.75 -5.99
N LYS A 149 -1.37 -17.54 -5.22
CA LYS A 149 -1.59 -18.99 -5.00
C LYS A 149 -2.11 -19.32 -3.61
N VAL A 150 -2.18 -18.34 -2.72
CA VAL A 150 -2.64 -18.52 -1.34
C VAL A 150 -3.81 -17.56 -1.10
N VAL A 151 -4.85 -18.08 -0.48
CA VAL A 151 -6.03 -17.32 -0.07
C VAL A 151 -6.18 -17.47 1.44
N HIS A 152 -6.26 -16.34 2.13
CA HIS A 152 -6.38 -16.29 3.60
C HIS A 152 -7.75 -15.78 3.98
N PHE A 153 -8.38 -16.48 4.93
CA PHE A 153 -9.61 -16.07 5.59
C PHE A 153 -9.28 -15.74 7.04
N THR A 154 -9.41 -14.49 7.43
CA THR A 154 -9.11 -13.98 8.78
C THR A 154 -10.36 -13.70 9.58
N GLU A 155 -11.45 -13.32 8.91
CA GLU A 155 -12.71 -12.94 9.53
C GLU A 155 -13.90 -13.44 8.69
N ALA A 156 -14.97 -13.86 9.37
CA ALA A 156 -16.25 -14.13 8.74
C ALA A 156 -17.13 -12.86 8.77
N GLY A 157 -17.93 -12.66 7.74
CA GLY A 157 -18.95 -11.61 7.72
C GLY A 157 -20.05 -11.85 8.78
N PRO A 158 -21.00 -10.90 8.93
CA PRO A 158 -22.08 -10.98 9.94
C PRO A 158 -22.93 -12.24 9.87
N GLU A 159 -23.05 -12.85 8.68
CA GLU A 159 -23.79 -14.08 8.43
C GLU A 159 -22.93 -15.34 8.60
N GLY A 160 -21.71 -15.22 9.11
CA GLY A 160 -20.77 -16.34 9.24
C GLY A 160 -20.21 -16.82 7.88
N ILE A 161 -20.36 -16.04 6.82
CA ILE A 161 -19.85 -16.35 5.48
C ILE A 161 -18.75 -15.37 5.13
N ALA A 162 -17.62 -15.89 4.65
CA ALA A 162 -16.58 -15.08 4.01
C ALA A 162 -16.39 -15.51 2.56
N ALA A 163 -16.05 -14.54 1.70
CA ALA A 163 -15.78 -14.78 0.29
C ALA A 163 -14.49 -14.07 -0.10
N GLU A 164 -13.59 -14.81 -0.72
CA GLU A 164 -12.36 -14.28 -1.31
C GLU A 164 -12.39 -14.42 -2.82
N ARG A 165 -11.93 -13.39 -3.51
CA ARG A 165 -11.81 -13.35 -4.96
C ARG A 165 -10.36 -13.53 -5.37
N LEU A 166 -10.11 -14.54 -6.18
CA LEU A 166 -8.81 -14.82 -6.79
C LEU A 166 -8.90 -14.52 -8.29
N THR A 167 -8.32 -13.40 -8.72
CA THR A 167 -8.30 -13.03 -10.14
C THR A 167 -7.29 -13.89 -10.89
N CYS A 168 -7.69 -14.36 -12.06
CA CYS A 168 -6.90 -15.17 -12.98
C CYS A 168 -7.03 -14.64 -14.41
N ILE A 169 -6.18 -15.14 -15.31
CA ILE A 169 -6.23 -14.85 -16.75
C ILE A 169 -5.93 -16.11 -17.55
N ASN A 170 -6.67 -16.29 -18.65
CA ASN A 170 -6.33 -17.30 -19.65
C ASN A 170 -5.20 -16.75 -20.54
N SER A 171 -3.99 -17.22 -20.33
CA SER A 171 -2.81 -16.83 -21.11
C SER A 171 -2.55 -17.70 -22.33
N GLY A 172 -3.43 -18.66 -22.59
CA GLY A 172 -3.41 -19.51 -23.79
C GLY A 172 -4.15 -18.90 -24.97
N ASN A 173 -4.18 -19.65 -26.07
CA ASN A 173 -4.79 -19.22 -27.33
C ASN A 173 -6.22 -19.73 -27.51
N ASN A 174 -6.68 -20.65 -26.66
CA ASN A 174 -8.01 -21.27 -26.73
C ASN A 174 -8.85 -20.91 -25.49
N PRO A 175 -10.19 -20.92 -25.60
CA PRO A 175 -11.04 -20.81 -24.43
C PRO A 175 -10.69 -21.87 -23.38
N LEU A 176 -10.72 -21.51 -22.09
CA LEU A 176 -10.38 -22.37 -20.99
C LEU A 176 -11.58 -22.52 -20.04
N THR A 177 -11.96 -23.76 -19.74
CA THR A 177 -12.96 -24.06 -18.71
C THR A 177 -12.23 -24.59 -17.48
N VAL A 178 -12.37 -23.88 -16.37
CA VAL A 178 -11.73 -24.25 -15.08
C VAL A 178 -12.80 -24.84 -14.18
N THR A 179 -12.55 -26.06 -13.72
CA THR A 179 -13.45 -26.79 -12.81
C THR A 179 -12.68 -27.27 -11.58
N MET A 180 -13.37 -27.75 -10.56
CA MET A 180 -12.80 -28.37 -9.37
C MET A 180 -13.35 -29.80 -9.26
N LYS A 181 -12.46 -30.78 -9.23
CA LYS A 181 -12.82 -32.21 -9.22
C LYS A 181 -12.63 -32.89 -7.88
N ILE A 182 -12.03 -32.20 -6.89
CA ILE A 182 -11.71 -32.75 -5.58
C ILE A 182 -12.84 -32.42 -4.61
N LEU A 183 -13.13 -33.39 -3.75
CA LEU A 183 -14.01 -33.20 -2.58
C LEU A 183 -13.48 -32.06 -1.72
N LEU A 184 -14.09 -30.89 -1.88
CA LEU A 184 -13.88 -29.76 -0.98
C LEU A 184 -14.59 -30.09 0.35
N PRO A 185 -14.09 -29.56 1.48
CA PRO A 185 -14.85 -29.62 2.73
C PRO A 185 -16.24 -28.98 2.54
N ASP A 186 -17.26 -29.51 3.20
CA ASP A 186 -18.65 -29.03 3.08
C ASP A 186 -18.83 -27.54 3.38
N TYR A 187 -17.91 -26.98 4.14
CA TYR A 187 -17.89 -25.54 4.46
C TYR A 187 -17.22 -24.66 3.39
N VAL A 188 -16.79 -25.24 2.26
CA VAL A 188 -16.09 -24.51 1.17
C VAL A 188 -16.83 -24.66 -0.13
N THR A 189 -17.10 -23.53 -0.79
CA THR A 189 -17.64 -23.50 -2.15
C THR A 189 -16.69 -22.70 -3.06
N VAL A 190 -16.44 -23.20 -4.26
CA VAL A 190 -15.60 -22.52 -5.26
C VAL A 190 -16.37 -22.40 -6.56
N THR A 191 -16.41 -21.20 -7.12
CA THR A 191 -17.03 -20.89 -8.43
C THR A 191 -16.06 -20.10 -9.29
N VAL A 192 -16.22 -20.20 -10.62
CA VAL A 192 -15.40 -19.47 -11.59
C VAL A 192 -16.33 -18.64 -12.47
N GLU A 193 -16.02 -17.36 -12.64
CA GLU A 193 -16.82 -16.43 -13.44
C GLU A 193 -15.93 -15.60 -14.38
N PRO A 194 -16.14 -15.65 -15.69
CA PRO A 194 -17.09 -16.54 -16.41
C PRO A 194 -16.63 -18.01 -16.37
N GLU A 195 -17.58 -18.94 -16.52
CA GLU A 195 -17.31 -20.39 -16.53
C GLU A 195 -16.34 -20.81 -17.65
N VAL A 196 -16.49 -20.18 -18.82
CA VAL A 196 -15.57 -20.32 -19.95
C VAL A 196 -14.79 -19.03 -20.09
N ILE A 197 -13.48 -19.11 -19.92
CA ILE A 197 -12.56 -17.96 -19.95
C ILE A 197 -12.00 -17.84 -21.38
N PRO A 198 -12.39 -16.84 -22.18
CA PRO A 198 -11.82 -16.65 -23.50
C PRO A 198 -10.31 -16.41 -23.46
N ALA A 199 -9.61 -16.70 -24.56
CA ALA A 199 -8.19 -16.45 -24.70
C ALA A 199 -7.86 -14.98 -24.41
N GLY A 200 -6.84 -14.72 -23.59
CA GLY A 200 -6.40 -13.39 -23.20
C GLY A 200 -7.30 -12.65 -22.20
N MET A 201 -8.42 -13.25 -21.76
CA MET A 201 -9.38 -12.60 -20.86
C MET A 201 -9.17 -12.99 -19.40
N GLU A 202 -9.48 -12.05 -18.53
CA GLU A 202 -9.49 -12.26 -17.08
C GLU A 202 -10.79 -12.94 -16.63
N ALA A 203 -10.68 -13.65 -15.51
CA ALA A 203 -11.79 -14.26 -14.80
C ALA A 203 -11.55 -14.20 -13.28
N ASN A 204 -12.59 -14.53 -12.51
CA ASN A 204 -12.50 -14.59 -11.07
C ASN A 204 -12.85 -15.98 -10.56
N ILE A 205 -12.02 -16.50 -9.68
CA ILE A 205 -12.31 -17.68 -8.88
C ILE A 205 -12.78 -17.17 -7.53
N PHE A 206 -14.04 -17.43 -7.16
CA PHE A 206 -14.59 -17.08 -5.87
C PHE A 206 -14.50 -18.30 -4.95
N ILE A 207 -13.87 -18.12 -3.80
CA ILE A 207 -13.80 -19.13 -2.74
C ILE A 207 -14.62 -18.59 -1.59
N LYS A 208 -15.67 -19.34 -1.21
CA LYS A 208 -16.54 -18.98 -0.08
C LYS A 208 -16.36 -20.00 1.05
N VAL A 209 -16.30 -19.52 2.27
CA VAL A 209 -16.23 -20.34 3.48
C VAL A 209 -17.42 -20.00 4.36
N ASN A 210 -18.16 -21.05 4.78
CA ASN A 210 -19.25 -20.92 5.73
C ASN A 210 -18.78 -21.42 7.11
N LYS A 211 -18.59 -20.48 8.03
CA LYS A 211 -18.12 -20.74 9.40
C LYS A 211 -19.00 -21.74 10.17
N HIS A 212 -20.32 -21.66 9.95
CA HIS A 212 -21.27 -22.51 10.68
C HIS A 212 -21.16 -23.99 10.33
N LEU A 213 -20.57 -24.31 9.18
CA LEU A 213 -20.36 -25.69 8.72
C LEU A 213 -18.97 -26.23 9.07
N ILE A 214 -18.09 -25.40 9.68
CA ILE A 214 -16.78 -25.87 10.12
C ILE A 214 -16.96 -26.76 11.37
N PRO A 215 -16.47 -28.03 11.35
CA PRO A 215 -16.55 -28.90 12.50
C PRO A 215 -15.82 -28.32 13.71
N GLN A 216 -16.44 -28.49 14.91
CA GLN A 216 -15.82 -28.05 16.16
C GLN A 216 -14.58 -28.89 16.50
N GLY A 217 -13.61 -28.27 17.18
CA GLY A 217 -12.40 -28.94 17.65
C GLY A 217 -11.27 -29.06 16.64
N LEU A 218 -11.43 -28.50 15.45
CA LEU A 218 -10.32 -28.40 14.48
C LEU A 218 -9.26 -27.41 14.97
N LYS A 219 -7.98 -27.73 14.70
CA LYS A 219 -6.84 -26.87 15.05
C LYS A 219 -6.57 -25.88 13.92
N TYR A 220 -6.59 -24.59 14.24
CA TYR A 220 -6.24 -23.51 13.32
C TYR A 220 -4.72 -23.27 13.25
N PRO A 221 -4.19 -22.74 12.11
CA PRO A 221 -4.93 -22.45 10.89
C PRO A 221 -5.33 -23.74 10.14
N LEU A 222 -6.56 -23.75 9.60
CA LEU A 222 -7.00 -24.81 8.71
C LEU A 222 -6.42 -24.57 7.32
N LYS A 223 -5.63 -25.51 6.82
CA LYS A 223 -5.01 -25.40 5.49
C LYS A 223 -5.41 -26.58 4.63
N PHE A 224 -5.87 -26.29 3.42
CA PHE A 224 -6.23 -27.33 2.43
C PHE A 224 -5.96 -26.87 1.01
N PRO A 225 -5.69 -27.80 0.09
CA PRO A 225 -5.50 -27.51 -1.32
C PRO A 225 -6.85 -27.40 -2.05
N VAL A 226 -6.94 -26.44 -2.95
CA VAL A 226 -7.96 -26.39 -4.02
C VAL A 226 -7.25 -26.70 -5.33
N ILE A 227 -7.49 -27.87 -5.92
CA ILE A 227 -6.86 -28.27 -7.18
C ILE A 227 -7.80 -27.89 -8.32
N LEU A 228 -7.31 -27.04 -9.22
CA LEU A 228 -8.04 -26.58 -10.39
C LEU A 228 -7.91 -27.62 -11.50
N GLU A 229 -9.02 -27.99 -12.11
CA GLU A 229 -9.08 -28.93 -13.24
C GLU A 229 -9.38 -28.21 -14.56
N GLY A 230 -9.22 -28.92 -15.67
CA GLY A 230 -9.34 -28.33 -17.02
C GLY A 230 -8.08 -27.62 -17.49
N ILE A 231 -7.00 -27.70 -16.71
CA ILE A 231 -5.73 -27.02 -16.96
C ILE A 231 -4.65 -28.06 -17.29
N SER A 232 -3.91 -27.84 -18.37
CA SER A 232 -2.83 -28.72 -18.81
C SER A 232 -1.57 -28.49 -17.97
N SER A 233 -1.56 -28.98 -16.72
CA SER A 233 -0.38 -28.98 -15.84
C SER A 233 -0.54 -30.03 -14.73
N THR A 234 0.54 -30.28 -13.97
CA THR A 234 0.50 -31.28 -12.89
C THR A 234 -0.38 -30.80 -11.72
N PRO A 235 -0.99 -31.70 -10.93
CA PRO A 235 -1.81 -31.31 -9.77
C PRO A 235 -1.13 -30.37 -8.80
N SER A 236 0.16 -30.55 -8.54
CA SER A 236 0.95 -29.67 -7.65
C SER A 236 1.12 -28.25 -8.20
N GLU A 237 1.22 -28.09 -9.51
CA GLU A 237 1.37 -26.78 -10.15
C GLU A 237 0.05 -26.01 -10.16
N ARG A 238 -1.10 -26.72 -10.32
CA ARG A 238 -2.45 -26.13 -10.40
C ARG A 238 -3.20 -26.12 -9.06
N THR A 239 -2.46 -26.13 -7.96
CA THR A 239 -3.00 -26.06 -6.60
C THR A 239 -2.99 -24.63 -6.07
N VAL A 240 -4.13 -24.21 -5.53
CA VAL A 240 -4.31 -23.00 -4.70
C VAL A 240 -4.40 -23.45 -3.24
N THR A 241 -3.64 -22.84 -2.35
CA THR A 241 -3.73 -23.12 -0.91
C THR A 241 -4.75 -22.18 -0.26
N VAL A 242 -5.70 -22.74 0.45
CA VAL A 242 -6.63 -21.98 1.29
C VAL A 242 -6.18 -22.11 2.73
N SER A 243 -6.10 -20.99 3.46
CA SER A 243 -5.78 -20.91 4.89
C SER A 243 -6.89 -20.18 5.61
N ILE A 244 -7.49 -20.80 6.62
CA ILE A 244 -8.47 -20.18 7.51
C ILE A 244 -7.78 -19.97 8.84
N GLU A 245 -7.65 -18.72 9.28
CA GLU A 245 -6.88 -18.32 10.43
C GLU A 245 -7.69 -18.46 11.74
N ASN A 246 -6.97 -18.46 12.86
CA ASN A 246 -7.59 -18.46 14.17
C ASN A 246 -8.32 -17.13 14.42
N GLY A 247 -9.61 -17.19 14.69
CA GLY A 247 -10.46 -15.99 14.84
C GLY A 247 -11.50 -15.83 13.74
N PHE A 248 -11.41 -16.64 12.70
CA PHE A 248 -12.40 -16.73 11.62
C PHE A 248 -13.80 -17.08 12.13
#